data_9e64510442288d0a4b0a1b3b48a54867
#
_entry.id   9e64510442288d0a4b0a1b3b48a54867
#
_cell.length_a   1.000
_cell.length_b   1.000
_cell.length_c   1.000
_cell.angle_alpha   90.00
_cell.angle_beta   90.00
_cell.angle_gamma   90.00
#
_symmetry.space_group_name_H-M   'P 1'
#
loop_
_entity.id
_entity.type
_entity.pdbx_description
1 polymer ?
#
loop_
_entity_poly.entity_id
_entity_poly.type
_entity_poly.pdbx_seq_one_letter_code
_entity_poly.pdbx_strand_id
1 'polypeptide(L)'
;MSQATASDPTRLIRHLEELTLNTAPAIHQHFYDGWVLRASGTETHRSNSVTALHESTLPLDEKVAYSESWYRLHQQPIIFRVNDALSPLGLDDLLQARGYSKAAETVVMTADSRLFSALADLPLGVKLVERDLADSLADLHHIKGTAPQVVAQEIKRQALWRGPQTVLNLRSINGVVCSGMARLDGGHVGVFDIYTPENQRGKGYASILVQYLLAWGARHGARTAFLQVLVTNEPAIAVYKRLGLAPSYRYWSRLKRACVDEERAKINHDEC
;
A
#
# COMPACT_ATOMS: atom_id res chain seq x y z
N MET A 1 -23.41 22.14 -26.20
CA MET A 1 -23.15 20.67 -26.09
C MET A 1 -21.68 20.52 -25.81
N SER A 2 -21.34 20.39 -24.52
CA SER A 2 -19.94 20.21 -24.07
C SER A 2 -19.57 18.74 -24.30
N GLN A 3 -18.62 18.49 -25.19
CA GLN A 3 -18.00 17.16 -25.33
C GLN A 3 -17.30 16.84 -24.01
N ALA A 4 -17.77 15.81 -23.31
CA ALA A 4 -17.02 15.19 -22.23
C ALA A 4 -15.72 14.66 -22.83
N THR A 5 -14.62 15.38 -22.63
CA THR A 5 -13.28 14.90 -22.94
C THR A 5 -13.09 13.59 -22.18
N ALA A 6 -12.90 12.50 -22.91
CA ALA A 6 -12.51 11.21 -22.34
C ALA A 6 -11.30 11.47 -21.43
N SER A 7 -11.45 11.23 -20.13
CA SER A 7 -10.38 11.49 -19.17
C SER A 7 -9.21 10.56 -19.52
N ASP A 8 -8.05 11.16 -19.79
CA ASP A 8 -6.81 10.44 -20.05
C ASP A 8 -6.56 9.42 -18.91
N PRO A 9 -6.52 8.11 -19.20
CA PRO A 9 -6.32 7.08 -18.20
C PRO A 9 -5.03 7.31 -17.38
N THR A 10 -3.99 7.83 -18.02
CA THR A 10 -2.69 8.14 -17.39
C THR A 10 -2.84 9.18 -16.30
N ARG A 11 -3.69 10.19 -16.52
CA ARG A 11 -3.99 11.22 -15.52
C ARG A 11 -4.65 10.63 -14.27
N LEU A 12 -5.61 9.72 -14.44
CA LEU A 12 -6.26 9.04 -13.32
C LEU A 12 -5.26 8.18 -12.54
N ILE A 13 -4.44 7.40 -13.24
CA ILE A 13 -3.43 6.54 -12.62
C ILE A 13 -2.42 7.38 -11.84
N ARG A 14 -1.91 8.47 -12.41
CA ARG A 14 -0.99 9.38 -11.72
C ARG A 14 -1.63 9.94 -10.44
N HIS A 15 -2.87 10.38 -10.51
CA HIS A 15 -3.57 10.90 -9.34
C HIS A 15 -3.73 9.83 -8.24
N LEU A 16 -4.08 8.59 -8.60
CA LEU A 16 -4.17 7.47 -7.63
C LEU A 16 -2.79 7.11 -7.03
N GLU A 17 -1.72 7.24 -7.80
CA GLU A 17 -0.36 7.06 -7.28
C GLU A 17 0.01 8.18 -6.29
N GLU A 18 -0.30 9.45 -6.59
CA GLU A 18 -0.12 10.58 -5.67
C GLU A 18 -0.88 10.35 -4.36
N LEU A 19 -2.16 9.98 -4.42
CA LEU A 19 -2.97 9.64 -3.24
C LEU A 19 -2.37 8.47 -2.45
N THR A 20 -1.85 7.47 -3.14
CA THR A 20 -1.15 6.34 -2.51
C THR A 20 0.10 6.81 -1.76
N LEU A 21 0.91 7.67 -2.38
CA LEU A 21 2.12 8.21 -1.77
C LEU A 21 1.78 9.07 -0.55
N ASN A 22 0.74 9.90 -0.62
CA ASN A 22 0.29 10.75 0.48
C ASN A 22 -0.24 9.92 1.66
N THR A 23 -1.17 9.01 1.39
CA THR A 23 -1.87 8.23 2.42
C THR A 23 -1.04 7.09 3.00
N ALA A 24 0.08 6.71 2.37
CA ALA A 24 1.07 5.80 2.92
C ALA A 24 2.41 6.54 3.11
N PRO A 25 2.56 7.43 4.10
CA PRO A 25 3.72 8.29 4.25
C PRO A 25 5.02 7.50 4.38
N ALA A 26 6.14 8.13 4.00
CA ALA A 26 7.49 7.62 4.19
C ALA A 26 8.28 8.50 5.17
N ILE A 27 9.25 7.92 5.86
CA ILE A 27 10.11 8.64 6.80
C ILE A 27 11.08 9.55 6.04
N HIS A 28 11.66 9.02 4.95
CA HIS A 28 12.50 9.77 4.03
C HIS A 28 11.87 9.78 2.65
N GLN A 29 11.81 10.95 2.05
CA GLN A 29 11.33 11.13 0.69
C GLN A 29 12.23 12.11 -0.06
N HIS A 30 12.56 11.77 -1.30
CA HIS A 30 13.43 12.56 -2.16
C HIS A 30 12.85 12.58 -3.59
N PHE A 31 12.84 13.76 -4.20
CA PHE A 31 12.43 13.94 -5.59
C PHE A 31 13.66 14.00 -6.49
N TYR A 32 13.63 13.26 -7.59
CA TYR A 32 14.74 13.25 -8.55
C TYR A 32 14.18 13.12 -9.97
N ASP A 33 14.23 14.18 -10.73
CA ASP A 33 13.84 14.26 -12.15
C ASP A 33 12.50 13.52 -12.46
N GLY A 34 11.42 13.89 -11.76
CA GLY A 34 10.09 13.28 -11.92
C GLY A 34 9.88 11.96 -11.17
N TRP A 35 10.92 11.41 -10.54
CA TRP A 35 10.82 10.23 -9.68
C TRP A 35 10.73 10.60 -8.20
N VAL A 36 10.06 9.75 -7.44
CA VAL A 36 9.94 9.86 -5.97
C VAL A 36 10.62 8.64 -5.34
N LEU A 37 11.70 8.89 -4.60
CA LEU A 37 12.45 7.88 -3.85
C LEU A 37 12.01 7.91 -2.39
N ARG A 38 11.68 6.76 -1.81
CA ARG A 38 11.11 6.68 -0.46
C ARG A 38 11.76 5.57 0.35
N ALA A 39 12.12 5.86 1.61
CA ALA A 39 12.71 4.91 2.53
C ALA A 39 12.13 5.08 3.94
N SER A 40 11.75 4.00 4.59
CA SER A 40 11.11 4.00 5.90
C SER A 40 11.60 2.90 6.84
N GLY A 41 12.43 1.96 6.34
CA GLY A 41 12.91 0.83 7.13
C GLY A 41 11.80 -0.13 7.58
N THR A 42 10.67 -0.17 6.86
CA THR A 42 9.55 -1.08 7.09
C THR A 42 9.39 -2.05 5.93
N GLU A 43 8.59 -3.10 6.09
CA GLU A 43 8.36 -4.10 5.04
C GLU A 43 7.43 -3.60 3.91
N THR A 44 6.78 -2.47 4.10
CA THR A 44 5.79 -1.94 3.15
C THR A 44 6.47 -1.34 1.92
N HIS A 45 6.36 -1.99 0.75
CA HIS A 45 6.92 -1.48 -0.52
C HIS A 45 6.43 -0.08 -0.87
N ARG A 46 5.19 0.30 -0.53
CA ARG A 46 4.62 1.64 -0.80
C ARG A 46 5.40 2.79 -0.16
N SER A 47 6.03 2.54 0.98
CA SER A 47 6.85 3.54 1.70
C SER A 47 8.36 3.31 1.56
N ASN A 48 8.78 2.33 0.75
CA ASN A 48 10.17 1.93 0.56
C ASN A 48 10.46 1.63 -0.92
N SER A 49 10.03 2.50 -1.82
CA SER A 49 10.25 2.26 -3.26
C SER A 49 10.46 3.55 -4.04
N VAL A 50 11.08 3.40 -5.20
CA VAL A 50 11.13 4.40 -6.26
C VAL A 50 9.85 4.30 -7.08
N THR A 51 9.19 5.43 -7.30
CA THR A 51 8.02 5.55 -8.18
C THR A 51 8.31 6.59 -9.25
N ALA A 52 8.23 6.20 -10.53
CA ALA A 52 8.27 7.13 -11.66
C ALA A 52 6.90 7.80 -11.76
N LEU A 53 6.77 9.01 -11.21
CA LEU A 53 5.47 9.68 -11.08
C LEU A 53 5.21 10.67 -12.22
N HIS A 54 6.26 11.37 -12.67
CA HIS A 54 6.20 12.38 -13.70
C HIS A 54 7.22 12.08 -14.81
N GLU A 55 7.07 12.79 -15.92
CA GLU A 55 8.02 12.76 -17.02
C GLU A 55 9.44 13.11 -16.54
N SER A 56 10.42 12.56 -17.23
CA SER A 56 11.82 12.65 -16.89
C SER A 56 12.64 13.21 -18.04
N THR A 57 13.73 13.90 -17.74
CA THR A 57 14.65 14.49 -18.73
C THR A 57 15.98 13.74 -18.79
N LEU A 58 16.39 13.08 -17.70
CA LEU A 58 17.65 12.36 -17.61
C LEU A 58 17.54 10.94 -18.18
N PRO A 59 18.66 10.34 -18.68
CA PRO A 59 18.71 8.97 -19.13
C PRO A 59 18.34 7.96 -18.02
N LEU A 60 17.65 6.87 -18.39
CA LEU A 60 17.21 5.84 -17.44
C LEU A 60 18.34 5.24 -16.61
N ASP A 61 19.49 4.95 -17.27
CA ASP A 61 20.67 4.37 -16.62
C ASP A 61 21.20 5.26 -15.51
N GLU A 62 21.26 6.57 -15.75
CA GLU A 62 21.70 7.57 -14.79
C GLU A 62 20.74 7.61 -13.59
N LYS A 63 19.45 7.61 -13.84
CA LYS A 63 18.42 7.66 -12.79
C LYS A 63 18.39 6.39 -11.94
N VAL A 64 18.56 5.23 -12.54
CA VAL A 64 18.67 3.97 -11.80
C VAL A 64 19.93 3.96 -10.95
N ALA A 65 21.09 4.36 -11.50
CA ALA A 65 22.36 4.43 -10.76
C ALA A 65 22.29 5.43 -9.57
N TYR A 66 21.65 6.59 -9.77
CA TYR A 66 21.42 7.55 -8.71
C TYR A 66 20.53 6.94 -7.60
N SER A 67 19.44 6.31 -7.98
CA SER A 67 18.54 5.65 -7.03
C SER A 67 19.26 4.56 -6.23
N GLU A 68 20.06 3.72 -6.89
CA GLU A 68 20.88 2.69 -6.23
C GLU A 68 21.83 3.32 -5.19
N SER A 69 22.46 4.45 -5.52
CA SER A 69 23.34 5.17 -4.61
C SER A 69 22.59 5.76 -3.41
N TRP A 70 21.42 6.37 -3.65
CA TRP A 70 20.59 6.93 -2.60
C TRP A 70 20.12 5.86 -1.61
N TYR A 71 19.64 4.68 -2.08
CA TYR A 71 19.22 3.58 -1.20
C TYR A 71 20.38 2.97 -0.42
N ARG A 72 21.58 2.90 -1.02
CA ARG A 72 22.80 2.45 -0.34
C ARG A 72 23.14 3.36 0.84
N LEU A 73 23.04 4.69 0.68
CA LEU A 73 23.25 5.65 1.76
C LEU A 73 22.26 5.50 2.91
N HIS A 74 21.03 5.08 2.59
CA HIS A 74 19.99 4.83 3.60
C HIS A 74 20.04 3.41 4.18
N GLN A 75 20.97 2.56 3.72
CA GLN A 75 21.08 1.15 4.13
C GLN A 75 19.76 0.38 3.96
N GLN A 76 19.05 0.65 2.88
CA GLN A 76 17.77 0.04 2.57
C GLN A 76 17.84 -0.79 1.28
N PRO A 77 17.09 -1.90 1.18
CA PRO A 77 16.92 -2.59 -0.08
C PRO A 77 16.26 -1.68 -1.11
N ILE A 78 16.75 -1.73 -2.34
CA ILE A 78 16.16 -0.93 -3.41
C ILE A 78 14.98 -1.65 -4.05
N ILE A 79 13.87 -0.94 -4.18
CA ILE A 79 12.63 -1.41 -4.77
C ILE A 79 12.17 -0.37 -5.78
N PHE A 80 11.86 -0.79 -7.00
CA PHE A 80 11.16 0.05 -7.97
C PHE A 80 9.72 -0.42 -8.10
N ARG A 81 8.77 0.52 -8.05
CA ARG A 81 7.37 0.28 -8.43
C ARG A 81 7.22 0.63 -9.90
N VAL A 82 6.85 -0.37 -10.69
CA VAL A 82 6.72 -0.26 -12.14
C VAL A 82 5.25 -0.47 -12.53
N ASN A 83 4.72 0.38 -13.39
CA ASN A 83 3.44 0.19 -14.06
C ASN A 83 3.53 0.65 -15.51
N ASP A 84 2.70 0.09 -16.38
CA ASP A 84 2.78 0.33 -17.83
C ASP A 84 2.36 1.76 -18.24
N ALA A 85 1.67 2.49 -17.37
CA ALA A 85 1.10 3.80 -17.71
C ALA A 85 2.03 4.98 -17.38
N LEU A 86 2.82 4.89 -16.31
CA LEU A 86 3.66 6.00 -15.81
C LEU A 86 5.16 5.70 -15.91
N SER A 87 5.53 4.42 -15.87
CA SER A 87 6.95 4.06 -15.94
C SER A 87 7.51 4.39 -17.33
N PRO A 88 8.71 4.97 -17.40
CA PRO A 88 9.36 5.21 -18.68
C PRO A 88 9.53 3.92 -19.49
N LEU A 89 9.37 4.03 -20.79
CA LEU A 89 9.59 2.91 -21.71
C LEU A 89 10.99 2.31 -21.50
N GLY A 90 11.07 0.98 -21.41
CA GLY A 90 12.33 0.25 -21.20
C GLY A 90 12.81 0.19 -19.73
N LEU A 91 12.13 0.85 -18.77
CA LEU A 91 12.55 0.77 -17.37
C LEU A 91 12.48 -0.67 -16.82
N ASP A 92 11.41 -1.40 -17.11
CA ASP A 92 11.25 -2.77 -16.60
C ASP A 92 12.32 -3.72 -17.14
N ASP A 93 12.63 -3.61 -18.44
CA ASP A 93 13.69 -4.40 -19.11
C ASP A 93 15.07 -4.05 -18.56
N LEU A 94 15.36 -2.75 -18.38
CA LEU A 94 16.62 -2.29 -17.79
C LEU A 94 16.81 -2.84 -16.38
N LEU A 95 15.79 -2.79 -15.55
CA LEU A 95 15.84 -3.32 -14.19
C LEU A 95 16.06 -4.85 -14.21
N GLN A 96 15.38 -5.56 -15.10
CA GLN A 96 15.59 -7.00 -15.27
C GLN A 96 17.03 -7.31 -15.69
N ALA A 97 17.57 -6.60 -16.68
CA ALA A 97 18.96 -6.76 -17.13
C ALA A 97 19.98 -6.45 -16.03
N ARG A 98 19.65 -5.56 -15.09
CA ARG A 98 20.44 -5.25 -13.90
C ARG A 98 20.25 -6.23 -12.73
N GLY A 99 19.52 -7.32 -12.93
CA GLY A 99 19.32 -8.39 -11.94
C GLY A 99 18.22 -8.13 -10.91
N TYR A 100 17.28 -7.21 -11.18
CA TYR A 100 16.11 -7.02 -10.33
C TYR A 100 15.06 -8.10 -10.59
N SER A 101 14.60 -8.76 -9.55
CA SER A 101 13.52 -9.75 -9.61
C SER A 101 12.15 -9.07 -9.60
N LYS A 102 11.20 -9.56 -10.39
CA LYS A 102 9.79 -9.13 -10.35
C LYS A 102 9.09 -9.78 -9.16
N ALA A 103 8.34 -8.98 -8.39
CA ALA A 103 7.57 -9.45 -7.24
C ALA A 103 6.36 -8.54 -6.95
N ALA A 104 5.48 -9.01 -6.07
CA ALA A 104 4.38 -8.24 -5.50
C ALA A 104 3.50 -7.54 -6.54
N GLU A 105 3.12 -8.27 -7.60
CA GLU A 105 2.17 -7.73 -8.57
C GLU A 105 0.85 -7.40 -7.85
N THR A 106 0.41 -6.16 -8.01
CA THR A 106 -0.69 -5.57 -7.24
C THR A 106 -1.70 -4.95 -8.20
N VAL A 107 -2.97 -5.18 -7.95
CA VAL A 107 -4.06 -4.46 -8.63
C VAL A 107 -4.56 -3.33 -7.73
N VAL A 108 -4.70 -2.15 -8.31
CA VAL A 108 -5.40 -1.02 -7.70
C VAL A 108 -6.85 -1.10 -8.13
N MET A 109 -7.75 -1.11 -7.15
CA MET A 109 -9.19 -1.18 -7.38
C MET A 109 -9.86 0.10 -6.90
N THR A 110 -10.87 0.56 -7.63
CA THR A 110 -11.59 1.81 -7.34
C THR A 110 -13.09 1.59 -7.39
N ALA A 111 -13.83 2.45 -6.68
CA ALA A 111 -15.28 2.50 -6.73
C ALA A 111 -15.79 3.94 -6.49
N ASP A 112 -17.03 4.21 -6.92
CA ASP A 112 -17.74 5.40 -6.49
C ASP A 112 -18.15 5.24 -5.01
N SER A 113 -17.72 6.15 -4.15
CA SER A 113 -17.97 6.08 -2.71
C SER A 113 -19.46 6.22 -2.35
N ARG A 114 -20.27 6.80 -3.25
CA ARG A 114 -21.74 6.91 -3.06
C ARG A 114 -22.46 5.56 -3.00
N LEU A 115 -21.82 4.49 -3.47
CA LEU A 115 -22.35 3.13 -3.39
C LEU A 115 -22.33 2.54 -1.97
N PHE A 116 -21.66 3.18 -1.01
CA PHE A 116 -21.43 2.64 0.33
C PHE A 116 -22.29 3.28 1.42
N SER A 117 -23.56 3.57 1.11
CA SER A 117 -24.53 4.10 2.09
C SER A 117 -25.18 3.03 2.97
N ALA A 118 -25.32 1.80 2.45
CA ALA A 118 -25.88 0.69 3.19
C ALA A 118 -24.78 -0.10 3.93
N LEU A 119 -24.98 -0.30 5.23
CA LEU A 119 -24.06 -1.06 6.08
C LEU A 119 -24.63 -2.45 6.33
N ALA A 120 -23.74 -3.45 6.34
CA ALA A 120 -24.12 -4.78 6.78
C ALA A 120 -24.34 -4.80 8.31
N ASP A 121 -25.27 -5.62 8.75
CA ASP A 121 -25.46 -5.91 10.15
C ASP A 121 -24.22 -6.57 10.76
N LEU A 122 -23.95 -6.25 12.01
CA LEU A 122 -22.87 -6.91 12.73
C LEU A 122 -23.33 -8.31 13.19
N PRO A 123 -22.49 -9.34 13.01
CA PRO A 123 -22.80 -10.68 13.50
C PRO A 123 -22.99 -10.67 15.03
N LEU A 124 -23.83 -11.57 15.53
CA LEU A 124 -24.09 -11.72 16.97
C LEU A 124 -22.78 -11.90 17.75
N GLY A 125 -22.64 -11.12 18.83
CA GLY A 125 -21.44 -11.14 19.68
C GLY A 125 -20.22 -10.42 19.10
N VAL A 126 -20.35 -9.77 17.93
CA VAL A 126 -19.29 -8.94 17.34
C VAL A 126 -19.64 -7.47 17.47
N LYS A 127 -18.66 -6.66 17.86
CA LYS A 127 -18.78 -5.20 17.97
C LYS A 127 -17.79 -4.51 17.04
N LEU A 128 -18.23 -3.39 16.45
CA LEU A 128 -17.35 -2.46 15.75
C LEU A 128 -16.78 -1.49 16.76
N VAL A 129 -15.46 -1.33 16.79
CA VAL A 129 -14.75 -0.46 17.71
C VAL A 129 -13.78 0.41 16.91
N GLU A 130 -13.87 1.72 17.05
CA GLU A 130 -12.84 2.64 16.58
C GLU A 130 -11.69 2.65 17.59
N ARG A 131 -10.47 2.60 17.09
CA ARG A 131 -9.24 2.46 17.89
C ARG A 131 -8.28 3.59 17.59
N ASP A 132 -7.45 3.92 18.56
CA ASP A 132 -6.23 4.67 18.30
C ASP A 132 -5.32 3.91 17.35
N LEU A 133 -4.59 4.66 16.49
CA LEU A 133 -3.72 4.07 15.49
C LEU A 133 -2.62 3.20 16.12
N ALA A 134 -1.93 3.71 17.14
CA ALA A 134 -0.82 3.00 17.77
C ALA A 134 -1.28 1.71 18.46
N ASP A 135 -2.41 1.79 19.21
CA ASP A 135 -3.01 0.63 19.85
C ASP A 135 -3.46 -0.43 18.86
N SER A 136 -4.09 -0.01 17.75
CA SER A 136 -4.56 -0.93 16.72
C SER A 136 -3.40 -1.62 15.98
N LEU A 137 -2.33 -0.88 15.70
CA LEU A 137 -1.12 -1.44 15.09
C LEU A 137 -0.42 -2.40 16.06
N ALA A 138 -0.33 -2.08 17.34
CA ALA A 138 0.23 -2.97 18.36
C ALA A 138 -0.57 -4.28 18.46
N ASP A 139 -1.92 -4.20 18.54
CA ASP A 139 -2.82 -5.37 18.53
C ASP A 139 -2.60 -6.23 17.27
N LEU A 140 -2.56 -5.60 16.08
CA LEU A 140 -2.39 -6.28 14.80
C LEU A 140 -1.04 -6.99 14.70
N HIS A 141 0.03 -6.31 15.07
CA HIS A 141 1.38 -6.87 15.01
C HIS A 141 1.62 -7.95 16.05
N HIS A 142 1.01 -7.83 17.24
CA HIS A 142 1.00 -8.91 18.21
C HIS A 142 0.39 -10.20 17.64
N ILE A 143 -0.77 -10.07 16.97
CA ILE A 143 -1.44 -11.21 16.31
C ILE A 143 -0.58 -11.81 15.19
N LYS A 144 0.18 -10.99 14.47
CA LYS A 144 1.08 -11.40 13.38
C LYS A 144 2.44 -11.95 13.88
N GLY A 145 2.76 -11.81 15.16
CA GLY A 145 4.08 -12.17 15.69
C GLY A 145 5.21 -11.27 15.19
N THR A 146 4.92 -10.00 14.85
CA THR A 146 5.92 -9.06 14.34
C THR A 146 6.84 -8.57 15.44
N ALA A 147 8.13 -8.46 15.16
CA ALA A 147 9.12 -7.97 16.12
C ALA A 147 8.82 -6.55 16.62
N PRO A 148 8.97 -6.24 17.91
CA PRO A 148 8.62 -4.94 18.49
C PRO A 148 9.27 -3.73 17.82
N GLN A 149 10.49 -3.87 17.32
CA GLN A 149 11.22 -2.81 16.64
C GLN A 149 10.55 -2.43 15.30
N VAL A 150 10.07 -3.44 14.55
CA VAL A 150 9.33 -3.23 13.30
C VAL A 150 7.98 -2.55 13.58
N VAL A 151 7.31 -2.94 14.66
CA VAL A 151 6.05 -2.31 15.12
C VAL A 151 6.27 -0.84 15.45
N ALA A 152 7.29 -0.51 16.24
CA ALA A 152 7.62 0.86 16.61
C ALA A 152 7.91 1.73 15.38
N GLN A 153 8.66 1.19 14.42
CA GLN A 153 8.97 1.87 13.15
C GLN A 153 7.70 2.11 12.32
N GLU A 154 6.81 1.13 12.24
CA GLU A 154 5.55 1.24 11.52
C GLU A 154 4.62 2.27 12.17
N ILE A 155 4.48 2.29 13.49
CA ILE A 155 3.72 3.30 14.23
C ILE A 155 4.29 4.70 13.94
N LYS A 156 5.62 4.88 14.04
CA LYS A 156 6.28 6.15 13.74
C LYS A 156 6.00 6.62 12.30
N ARG A 157 6.08 5.72 11.33
CA ARG A 157 5.80 6.01 9.93
C ARG A 157 4.32 6.40 9.72
N GLN A 158 3.40 5.59 10.23
CA GLN A 158 1.97 5.81 10.07
C GLN A 158 1.51 7.11 10.74
N ALA A 159 2.12 7.51 11.85
CA ALA A 159 1.83 8.75 12.57
C ALA A 159 2.26 10.03 11.81
N LEU A 160 2.98 9.92 10.71
CA LEU A 160 3.29 11.06 9.83
C LEU A 160 2.06 11.54 9.05
N TRP A 161 1.04 10.69 8.88
CA TRP A 161 -0.22 11.11 8.30
C TRP A 161 -0.98 12.04 9.27
N ARG A 162 -1.42 13.20 8.77
CA ARG A 162 -2.13 14.22 9.56
C ARG A 162 -3.54 14.52 9.02
N GLY A 163 -3.93 13.90 7.91
CA GLY A 163 -5.27 14.03 7.36
C GLY A 163 -6.32 13.19 8.13
N PRO A 164 -7.60 13.30 7.74
CA PRO A 164 -8.66 12.50 8.32
C PRO A 164 -8.40 11.00 8.13
N GLN A 165 -8.58 10.24 9.21
CA GLN A 165 -8.44 8.78 9.21
C GLN A 165 -9.34 8.15 10.26
N THR A 166 -9.61 6.87 10.09
CA THR A 166 -10.22 6.01 11.10
C THR A 166 -9.54 4.65 11.10
N VAL A 167 -9.43 4.04 12.26
CA VAL A 167 -8.98 2.66 12.43
C VAL A 167 -10.09 1.88 13.09
N LEU A 168 -10.62 0.89 12.39
CA LEU A 168 -11.77 0.11 12.83
C LEU A 168 -11.38 -1.34 13.07
N ASN A 169 -11.83 -1.87 14.20
CA ASN A 169 -11.68 -3.27 14.55
C ASN A 169 -13.07 -3.90 14.76
N LEU A 170 -13.30 -5.04 14.14
CA LEU A 170 -14.36 -5.95 14.57
C LEU A 170 -13.80 -6.81 15.72
N ARG A 171 -14.49 -6.83 16.84
CA ARG A 171 -14.08 -7.55 18.06
C ARG A 171 -15.18 -8.46 18.56
N SER A 172 -14.82 -9.67 18.93
CA SER A 172 -15.65 -10.60 19.70
C SER A 172 -15.16 -10.64 21.16
N ILE A 173 -15.80 -11.47 21.98
CA ILE A 173 -15.35 -11.73 23.36
C ILE A 173 -13.91 -12.30 23.39
N ASN A 174 -13.48 -12.99 22.33
CA ASN A 174 -12.17 -13.60 22.21
C ASN A 174 -11.10 -12.68 21.57
N GLY A 175 -11.40 -11.40 21.35
CA GLY A 175 -10.46 -10.44 20.79
C GLY A 175 -10.80 -9.93 19.39
N VAL A 176 -9.79 -9.44 18.68
CA VAL A 176 -9.92 -8.89 17.32
C VAL A 176 -10.21 -10.00 16.32
N VAL A 177 -11.28 -9.86 15.54
CA VAL A 177 -11.66 -10.78 14.46
C VAL A 177 -11.39 -10.22 13.06
N CYS A 178 -11.31 -8.88 12.93
CA CYS A 178 -10.85 -8.19 11.73
C CYS A 178 -10.39 -6.78 12.08
N SER A 179 -9.34 -6.30 11.47
CA SER A 179 -8.81 -4.93 11.62
C SER A 179 -8.60 -4.28 10.25
N GLY A 180 -8.67 -2.96 10.20
CA GLY A 180 -8.37 -2.19 9.01
C GLY A 180 -8.48 -0.69 9.25
N MET A 181 -8.01 0.09 8.29
CA MET A 181 -8.04 1.55 8.37
C MET A 181 -8.46 2.21 7.07
N ALA A 182 -8.96 3.43 7.19
CA ALA A 182 -9.24 4.30 6.06
C ALA A 182 -8.59 5.66 6.25
N ARG A 183 -8.16 6.28 5.16
CA ARG A 183 -7.62 7.64 5.09
C ARG A 183 -8.30 8.41 3.97
N LEU A 184 -8.57 9.68 4.21
CA LEU A 184 -9.22 10.56 3.26
C LEU A 184 -8.22 11.61 2.77
N ASP A 185 -8.00 11.65 1.45
CA ASP A 185 -7.18 12.66 0.78
C ASP A 185 -7.86 13.13 -0.51
N GLY A 186 -7.91 14.44 -0.76
CA GLY A 186 -8.42 15.01 -2.01
C GLY A 186 -9.84 14.56 -2.42
N GLY A 187 -10.70 14.17 -1.47
CA GLY A 187 -12.04 13.62 -1.77
C GLY A 187 -12.01 12.14 -2.18
N HIS A 188 -10.92 11.42 -1.87
CA HIS A 188 -10.76 9.99 -2.12
C HIS A 188 -10.49 9.27 -0.80
N VAL A 189 -11.20 8.17 -0.54
CA VAL A 189 -10.93 7.30 0.60
C VAL A 189 -10.08 6.11 0.18
N GLY A 190 -8.90 6.01 0.76
CA GLY A 190 -8.05 4.82 0.66
C GLY A 190 -8.32 3.86 1.81
N VAL A 191 -8.42 2.56 1.51
CA VAL A 191 -8.59 1.50 2.51
C VAL A 191 -7.30 0.69 2.60
N PHE A 192 -6.80 0.48 3.83
CA PHE A 192 -5.48 -0.08 4.10
C PHE A 192 -5.52 -1.11 5.23
N ASP A 193 -4.51 -1.98 5.24
CA ASP A 193 -4.16 -2.89 6.34
C ASP A 193 -5.33 -3.78 6.80
N ILE A 194 -6.20 -4.20 5.85
CA ILE A 194 -7.27 -5.14 6.14
C ILE A 194 -6.65 -6.48 6.52
N TYR A 195 -6.90 -6.90 7.74
CA TYR A 195 -6.38 -8.14 8.27
C TYR A 195 -7.46 -8.93 9.02
N THR A 196 -7.58 -10.21 8.68
CA THR A 196 -8.44 -11.18 9.38
C THR A 196 -7.54 -12.34 9.84
N PRO A 197 -7.44 -12.60 11.17
CA PRO A 197 -6.70 -13.75 11.69
C PRO A 197 -7.14 -15.05 11.01
N GLU A 198 -6.23 -16.01 10.84
CA GLU A 198 -6.50 -17.24 10.07
C GLU A 198 -7.73 -18.00 10.56
N ASN A 199 -7.85 -18.18 11.87
CA ASN A 199 -8.98 -18.86 12.52
C ASN A 199 -10.31 -18.07 12.43
N GLN A 200 -10.30 -16.86 11.90
CA GLN A 200 -11.46 -15.99 11.69
C GLN A 200 -11.82 -15.79 10.21
N ARG A 201 -11.02 -16.32 9.28
CA ARG A 201 -11.30 -16.23 7.83
C ARG A 201 -12.54 -17.01 7.43
N GLY A 202 -13.11 -16.68 6.28
CA GLY A 202 -14.30 -17.34 5.73
C GLY A 202 -15.65 -16.93 6.36
N LYS A 203 -15.64 -16.07 7.41
CA LYS A 203 -16.84 -15.65 8.16
C LYS A 203 -17.41 -14.29 7.69
N GLY A 204 -16.90 -13.72 6.60
CA GLY A 204 -17.40 -12.46 6.04
C GLY A 204 -16.89 -11.17 6.74
N TYR A 205 -16.09 -11.26 7.79
CA TYR A 205 -15.66 -10.10 8.58
C TYR A 205 -14.94 -9.02 7.75
N ALA A 206 -14.07 -9.41 6.81
CA ALA A 206 -13.39 -8.45 5.94
C ALA A 206 -14.39 -7.65 5.08
N SER A 207 -15.42 -8.31 4.54
CA SER A 207 -16.48 -7.64 3.76
C SER A 207 -17.23 -6.62 4.59
N ILE A 208 -17.60 -6.97 5.82
CA ILE A 208 -18.31 -6.10 6.76
C ILE A 208 -17.42 -4.89 7.10
N LEU A 209 -16.17 -5.13 7.52
CA LEU A 209 -15.26 -4.06 7.93
C LEU A 209 -14.99 -3.07 6.79
N VAL A 210 -14.73 -3.57 5.58
CA VAL A 210 -14.49 -2.70 4.42
C VAL A 210 -15.70 -1.83 4.12
N GLN A 211 -16.95 -2.34 4.23
CA GLN A 211 -18.15 -1.52 4.07
C GLN A 211 -18.19 -0.37 5.08
N TYR A 212 -17.86 -0.62 6.35
CA TYR A 212 -17.83 0.43 7.38
C TYR A 212 -16.73 1.48 7.10
N LEU A 213 -15.55 1.06 6.64
CA LEU A 213 -14.46 1.97 6.26
C LEU A 213 -14.84 2.84 5.06
N LEU A 214 -15.44 2.24 4.03
CA LEU A 214 -15.90 2.95 2.84
C LEU A 214 -17.05 3.93 3.16
N ALA A 215 -18.00 3.51 3.99
CA ALA A 215 -19.09 4.36 4.47
C ALA A 215 -18.59 5.50 5.35
N TRP A 216 -17.53 5.28 6.14
CA TRP A 216 -16.85 6.35 6.86
C TRP A 216 -16.31 7.39 5.87
N GLY A 217 -15.60 6.97 4.82
CA GLY A 217 -15.10 7.86 3.79
C GLY A 217 -16.22 8.66 3.11
N ALA A 218 -17.31 8.00 2.71
CA ALA A 218 -18.47 8.66 2.09
C ALA A 218 -19.09 9.74 3.00
N ARG A 219 -19.26 9.45 4.30
CA ARG A 219 -19.76 10.41 5.30
C ARG A 219 -18.82 11.60 5.50
N HIS A 220 -17.52 11.45 5.25
CA HIS A 220 -16.52 12.52 5.30
C HIS A 220 -16.25 13.18 3.95
N GLY A 221 -17.14 12.98 2.96
CA GLY A 221 -17.10 13.68 1.68
C GLY A 221 -16.25 13.01 0.59
N ALA A 222 -15.83 11.76 0.78
CA ALA A 222 -15.18 11.01 -0.30
C ALA A 222 -16.16 10.77 -1.46
N ARG A 223 -15.69 10.97 -2.68
CA ARG A 223 -16.42 10.69 -3.92
C ARG A 223 -15.97 9.39 -4.56
N THR A 224 -14.74 9.01 -4.31
CA THR A 224 -14.13 7.79 -4.85
C THR A 224 -13.42 7.04 -3.73
N ALA A 225 -13.53 5.72 -3.78
CA ALA A 225 -12.77 4.81 -2.94
C ALA A 225 -11.67 4.13 -3.75
N PHE A 226 -10.53 3.83 -3.11
CA PHE A 226 -9.46 3.03 -3.70
C PHE A 226 -8.82 2.10 -2.66
N LEU A 227 -8.29 0.99 -3.15
CA LEU A 227 -7.45 0.08 -2.37
C LEU A 227 -6.46 -0.64 -3.28
N GLN A 228 -5.49 -1.31 -2.67
CA GLN A 228 -4.45 -2.05 -3.36
C GLN A 228 -4.40 -3.47 -2.81
N VAL A 229 -4.36 -4.46 -3.69
CA VAL A 229 -4.34 -5.87 -3.31
C VAL A 229 -3.43 -6.66 -4.24
N LEU A 230 -2.63 -7.59 -3.67
CA LEU A 230 -1.83 -8.51 -4.46
C LEU A 230 -2.71 -9.34 -5.40
N VAL A 231 -2.30 -9.52 -6.65
CA VAL A 231 -3.07 -10.31 -7.63
C VAL A 231 -3.24 -11.77 -7.18
N THR A 232 -2.35 -12.27 -6.34
CA THR A 232 -2.43 -13.61 -5.75
C THR A 232 -3.43 -13.73 -4.59
N ASN A 233 -3.93 -12.61 -4.07
CA ASN A 233 -4.93 -12.62 -2.99
C ASN A 233 -6.35 -12.67 -3.58
N GLU A 234 -6.65 -13.73 -4.31
CA GLU A 234 -7.96 -13.95 -4.96
C GLU A 234 -9.15 -13.82 -4.01
N PRO A 235 -9.08 -14.35 -2.76
CA PRO A 235 -10.19 -14.20 -1.81
C PRO A 235 -10.51 -12.73 -1.50
N ALA A 236 -9.50 -11.88 -1.30
CA ALA A 236 -9.70 -10.46 -1.06
C ALA A 236 -10.26 -9.74 -2.30
N ILE A 237 -9.72 -10.03 -3.49
CA ILE A 237 -10.23 -9.49 -4.76
C ILE A 237 -11.71 -9.83 -4.95
N ALA A 238 -12.11 -11.07 -4.64
CA ALA A 238 -13.50 -11.48 -4.72
C ALA A 238 -14.42 -10.71 -3.75
N VAL A 239 -13.93 -10.42 -2.52
CA VAL A 239 -14.64 -9.56 -1.56
C VAL A 239 -14.81 -8.15 -2.14
N TYR A 240 -13.74 -7.54 -2.63
CA TYR A 240 -13.77 -6.16 -3.13
C TYR A 240 -14.66 -6.01 -4.38
N LYS A 241 -14.62 -6.97 -5.30
CA LYS A 241 -15.53 -7.01 -6.45
C LYS A 241 -17.00 -7.07 -6.03
N ARG A 242 -17.37 -7.92 -5.06
CA ARG A 242 -18.73 -7.98 -4.53
C ARG A 242 -19.18 -6.68 -3.87
N LEU A 243 -18.26 -5.91 -3.33
CA LEU A 243 -18.50 -4.58 -2.78
C LEU A 243 -18.55 -3.49 -3.86
N GLY A 244 -18.43 -3.82 -5.15
CA GLY A 244 -18.52 -2.86 -6.25
C GLY A 244 -17.20 -2.19 -6.63
N LEU A 245 -16.05 -2.61 -6.04
CA LEU A 245 -14.76 -2.11 -6.50
C LEU A 245 -14.35 -2.83 -7.80
N ALA A 246 -13.90 -2.06 -8.77
CA ALA A 246 -13.43 -2.56 -10.07
C ALA A 246 -11.91 -2.36 -10.21
N PRO A 247 -11.19 -3.25 -10.90
CA PRO A 247 -9.80 -3.05 -11.25
C PRO A 247 -9.61 -1.77 -12.07
N SER A 248 -8.65 -0.93 -11.68
CA SER A 248 -8.29 0.29 -12.38
C SER A 248 -6.99 0.11 -13.16
N TYR A 249 -5.91 -0.25 -12.47
CA TYR A 249 -4.60 -0.54 -13.09
C TYR A 249 -3.81 -1.52 -12.24
N ARG A 250 -2.65 -1.95 -12.75
CA ARG A 250 -1.70 -2.81 -12.03
C ARG A 250 -0.33 -2.16 -11.95
N TYR A 251 0.40 -2.55 -10.93
CA TYR A 251 1.82 -2.30 -10.81
C TYR A 251 2.52 -3.52 -10.21
N TRP A 252 3.84 -3.60 -10.36
CA TRP A 252 4.67 -4.61 -9.70
C TRP A 252 5.91 -3.98 -9.11
N SER A 253 6.56 -4.73 -8.24
CA SER A 253 7.85 -4.34 -7.67
C SER A 253 8.98 -5.04 -8.42
N ARG A 254 10.07 -4.31 -8.67
CA ARG A 254 11.36 -4.84 -9.03
C ARG A 254 12.28 -4.69 -7.82
N LEU A 255 12.77 -5.81 -7.31
CA LEU A 255 13.57 -5.90 -6.09
C LEU A 255 15.00 -6.31 -6.40
N LYS A 256 15.94 -5.64 -5.76
CA LYS A 256 17.33 -6.12 -5.69
C LYS A 256 17.71 -6.20 -4.22
N ARG A 257 18.03 -7.40 -3.74
CA ARG A 257 18.56 -7.55 -2.37
C ARG A 257 19.90 -6.82 -2.29
N ALA A 258 20.12 -6.07 -1.22
CA ALA A 258 21.42 -5.46 -0.99
C ALA A 258 22.46 -6.58 -0.79
N CYS A 259 23.65 -6.44 -1.39
CA CYS A 259 24.75 -7.39 -1.28
C CYS A 259 25.31 -7.58 0.15
N VAL A 260 24.67 -7.00 1.16
CA VAL A 260 25.11 -7.08 2.58
C VAL A 260 25.01 -8.52 3.11
N ASP A 261 24.16 -9.37 2.52
CA ASP A 261 23.97 -10.75 2.97
C ASP A 261 25.02 -11.72 2.39
N GLU A 262 25.62 -11.41 1.24
CA GLU A 262 26.66 -12.28 0.65
C GLU A 262 28.02 -12.16 1.38
N GLU A 263 28.36 -11.00 1.92
CA GLU A 263 29.58 -10.86 2.73
C GLU A 263 29.43 -11.49 4.13
N ARG A 264 28.25 -11.37 4.75
CA ARG A 264 27.98 -12.06 6.03
C ARG A 264 27.89 -13.57 5.89
N ALA A 265 27.35 -14.09 4.79
CA ALA A 265 27.31 -15.51 4.50
C ALA A 265 28.71 -16.09 4.23
N LYS A 266 29.63 -15.32 3.61
CA LYS A 266 31.01 -15.73 3.38
C LYS A 266 31.84 -15.72 4.68
N ILE A 267 31.64 -14.75 5.58
CA ILE A 267 32.35 -14.68 6.88
C ILE A 267 31.96 -15.86 7.79
N ASN A 268 30.72 -16.34 7.73
CA ASN A 268 30.27 -17.50 8.52
C ASN A 268 30.64 -18.85 7.91
N HIS A 269 31.21 -18.92 6.69
CA HIS A 269 31.67 -20.17 6.09
C HIS A 269 33.19 -20.39 6.24
N ASP A 270 33.94 -19.36 6.60
CA ASP A 270 35.40 -19.46 6.82
C ASP A 270 35.77 -19.73 8.31
N GLU A 271 34.79 -19.90 9.20
CA GLU A 271 34.98 -20.24 10.63
C GLU A 271 34.49 -21.66 11.01
N CYS A 272 34.50 -22.62 10.06
CA CYS A 272 34.28 -24.04 10.39
C CYS A 272 35.46 -24.91 9.97
#